data_bf0b2cc48734675690831a44bbdb6ee3
#
_entry.id   bf0b2cc48734675690831a44bbdb6ee3
#
_cell.length_a   1.000
_cell.length_b   1.000
_cell.length_c   1.000
_cell.angle_alpha   90.00
_cell.angle_beta   90.00
_cell.angle_gamma   90.00
#
_symmetry.space_group_name_H-M   'P 1'
#
loop_
_entity.id
_entity.type
_entity.pdbx_description
1 polymer ?
#
loop_
_entity_poly.entity_id
_entity_poly.type
_entity_poly.pdbx_seq_one_letter_code
_entity_poly.pdbx_strand_id
1 'polypeptide(L)'
;MSLAALKNDLKVAREGMADADCQSNGIVKDDGKKPAIKNRKVLKGHFAKVYAMQWAMCDGDAGKQLVSASQDGKLIVWNAMSTNKVHAIPLRSSWVMTCAFSPTANRVACGGLDNLCSIYNLDSKEKEIKVSRELGAHTGYLSCCRFVGSQGDKILTSSGDMSCMLWDVETGQNEAHVSWPQLSLPCCVITCTEPTLTPLLACLLTPTVPGPQR
;
A
#
# COMPACT_ATOMS: atom_id res chain seq x y z
N MET A 1 28.77 2.67 10.32
CA MET A 1 27.99 3.18 11.47
C MET A 1 27.55 1.98 12.29
N SER A 2 27.75 1.97 13.61
CA SER A 2 27.34 0.82 14.43
C SER A 2 25.84 0.91 14.74
N LEU A 3 25.18 -0.24 14.96
CA LEU A 3 23.78 -0.32 15.34
C LEU A 3 23.46 0.48 16.61
N ALA A 4 24.43 0.57 17.53
CA ALA A 4 24.33 1.34 18.76
C ALA A 4 24.31 2.87 18.50
N ALA A 5 25.11 3.35 17.55
CA ALA A 5 25.10 4.76 17.14
C ALA A 5 23.76 5.16 16.52
N LEU A 6 23.22 4.33 15.62
CA LEU A 6 21.91 4.59 15.00
C LEU A 6 20.77 4.60 16.04
N LYS A 7 20.79 3.73 17.03
CA LYS A 7 19.81 3.71 18.13
C LYS A 7 19.88 4.97 18.98
N ASN A 8 21.07 5.48 19.23
CA ASN A 8 21.26 6.70 19.99
C ASN A 8 20.78 7.93 19.20
N ASP A 9 21.10 7.99 17.90
CA ASP A 9 20.65 9.09 17.03
C ASP A 9 19.12 9.13 16.90
N LEU A 10 18.46 7.96 16.79
CA LEU A 10 17.00 7.84 16.81
C LEU A 10 16.40 8.28 18.15
N LYS A 11 17.04 7.97 19.27
CA LYS A 11 16.59 8.39 20.59
C LYS A 11 16.67 9.90 20.75
N VAL A 12 17.80 10.50 20.37
CA VAL A 12 18.00 11.96 20.41
C VAL A 12 17.01 12.68 19.47
N ALA A 13 16.79 12.17 18.27
CA ALA A 13 15.80 12.74 17.35
C ALA A 13 14.36 12.66 17.90
N ARG A 14 13.99 11.57 18.57
CA ARG A 14 12.67 11.43 19.22
C ARG A 14 12.51 12.39 20.40
N GLU A 15 13.53 12.53 21.23
CA GLU A 15 13.51 13.47 22.38
C GLU A 15 13.39 14.91 21.88
N GLY A 16 14.05 15.27 20.78
CA GLY A 16 13.93 16.60 20.15
C GLY A 16 12.57 16.88 19.49
N MET A 17 11.77 15.87 19.22
CA MET A 17 10.44 16.00 18.59
C MET A 17 9.28 15.76 19.56
N ALA A 18 9.55 15.41 20.82
CA ALA A 18 8.50 15.02 21.78
C ALA A 18 7.45 16.10 22.02
N ASP A 19 7.84 17.38 21.93
CA ASP A 19 6.97 18.55 22.15
C ASP A 19 6.69 19.34 20.86
N ALA A 20 7.05 18.79 19.69
CA ALA A 20 6.82 19.46 18.42
C ALA A 20 5.36 19.30 17.99
N ASP A 21 4.58 20.37 18.07
CA ASP A 21 3.24 20.41 17.50
C ASP A 21 3.24 20.94 16.06
N CYS A 22 2.15 20.68 15.34
CA CYS A 22 2.01 21.10 13.93
C CYS A 22 1.93 22.62 13.77
N GLN A 23 1.56 23.37 14.83
CA GLN A 23 1.44 24.82 14.80
C GLN A 23 2.82 25.47 14.98
N SER A 24 3.64 24.98 15.91
CA SER A 24 5.00 25.49 16.15
C SER A 24 5.92 25.31 14.94
N ASN A 25 5.70 24.26 14.15
CA ASN A 25 6.46 23.98 12.92
C ASN A 25 5.90 24.68 11.66
N GLY A 26 4.90 25.53 11.80
CA GLY A 26 4.32 26.28 10.68
C GLY A 26 3.57 25.42 9.65
N ILE A 27 3.32 24.15 9.96
CA ILE A 27 2.65 23.19 9.06
C ILE A 27 1.15 23.49 8.97
N VAL A 28 0.57 24.05 10.04
CA VAL A 28 -0.83 24.45 10.08
C VAL A 28 -0.90 25.92 10.51
N LYS A 29 -1.29 26.81 9.60
CA LYS A 29 -1.79 28.14 9.95
C LYS A 29 -3.27 27.97 10.28
N ASP A 30 -3.60 27.95 11.55
CA ASP A 30 -5.00 27.98 11.99
C ASP A 30 -5.52 29.41 11.85
N ASP A 31 -5.99 29.75 10.66
CA ASP A 31 -6.74 30.98 10.38
C ASP A 31 -8.23 30.84 10.75
N GLY A 32 -8.59 29.83 11.54
CA GLY A 32 -9.95 29.56 12.03
C GLY A 32 -10.93 29.14 10.93
N LYS A 33 -10.47 29.04 9.67
CA LYS A 33 -11.29 28.61 8.54
C LYS A 33 -11.09 27.13 8.30
N LYS A 34 -12.08 26.32 8.62
CA LYS A 34 -12.10 24.91 8.23
C LYS A 34 -11.96 24.81 6.71
N PRO A 35 -11.02 24.02 6.19
CA PRO A 35 -10.87 23.86 4.75
C PRO A 35 -12.18 23.32 4.15
N ALA A 36 -12.76 24.06 3.24
CA ALA A 36 -13.99 23.63 2.57
C ALA A 36 -13.65 22.56 1.54
N ILE A 37 -13.88 21.31 1.88
CA ILE A 37 -13.74 20.18 0.96
C ILE A 37 -14.88 20.26 -0.05
N LYS A 38 -14.55 20.48 -1.33
CA LYS A 38 -15.50 20.52 -2.44
C LYS A 38 -15.33 19.30 -3.32
N ASN A 39 -16.44 18.67 -3.68
CA ASN A 39 -16.45 17.63 -4.70
C ASN A 39 -16.03 18.23 -6.05
N ARG A 40 -14.94 17.78 -6.63
CA ARG A 40 -14.40 18.26 -7.91
C ARG A 40 -14.92 17.46 -9.09
N LYS A 41 -14.85 16.12 -8.97
CA LYS A 41 -15.22 15.18 -10.01
C LYS A 41 -15.77 13.90 -9.39
N VAL A 42 -16.64 13.22 -10.10
CA VAL A 42 -17.21 11.93 -9.72
C VAL A 42 -16.80 10.89 -10.74
N LEU A 43 -16.10 9.85 -10.30
CA LEU A 43 -15.70 8.71 -11.12
C LEU A 43 -16.82 7.66 -11.07
N LYS A 44 -17.62 7.59 -12.11
CA LYS A 44 -18.78 6.68 -12.17
C LYS A 44 -18.42 5.40 -12.91
N GLY A 45 -18.63 4.23 -12.26
CA GLY A 45 -18.38 2.97 -12.95
C GLY A 45 -18.31 1.72 -12.11
N HIS A 46 -18.15 1.82 -10.80
CA HIS A 46 -18.38 0.71 -9.89
C HIS A 46 -19.87 0.57 -9.56
N PHE A 47 -20.33 -0.66 -9.39
CA PHE A 47 -21.73 -0.99 -9.06
C PHE A 47 -21.88 -1.46 -7.60
N ALA A 48 -20.78 -1.61 -6.88
CA ALA A 48 -20.77 -2.02 -5.48
C ALA A 48 -19.78 -1.17 -4.66
N LYS A 49 -19.60 -1.50 -3.40
CA LYS A 49 -18.71 -0.79 -2.48
C LYS A 49 -17.26 -0.83 -2.97
N VAL A 50 -16.57 0.31 -2.91
CA VAL A 50 -15.13 0.42 -3.16
C VAL A 50 -14.41 0.22 -1.83
N TYR A 51 -13.52 -0.77 -1.77
CA TYR A 51 -12.76 -1.11 -0.56
C TYR A 51 -11.36 -0.53 -0.54
N ALA A 52 -10.75 -0.35 -1.70
CA ALA A 52 -9.40 0.15 -1.80
C ALA A 52 -9.23 1.07 -3.00
N MET A 53 -8.34 2.05 -2.85
CA MET A 53 -7.92 2.92 -3.95
C MET A 53 -6.51 3.42 -3.69
N GLN A 54 -5.78 3.71 -4.78
CA GLN A 54 -4.45 4.31 -4.72
C GLN A 54 -4.20 5.17 -5.96
N TRP A 55 -3.52 6.30 -5.74
CA TRP A 55 -3.00 7.14 -6.82
C TRP A 55 -1.72 6.53 -7.42
N ALA A 56 -1.53 6.71 -8.71
CA ALA A 56 -0.24 6.48 -9.34
C ALA A 56 0.74 7.58 -8.92
N MET A 57 1.96 7.19 -8.54
CA MET A 57 3.00 8.08 -8.01
C MET A 57 4.19 8.21 -8.97
N CYS A 58 3.99 7.93 -10.27
CA CYS A 58 5.05 8.02 -11.26
C CYS A 58 5.34 9.46 -11.68
N ASP A 59 6.60 9.73 -12.00
CA ASP A 59 7.05 11.01 -12.50
C ASP A 59 6.31 11.39 -13.81
N GLY A 60 5.75 12.60 -13.85
CA GLY A 60 4.98 13.11 -14.99
C GLY A 60 3.48 12.78 -14.98
N ASP A 61 3.05 11.70 -14.36
CA ASP A 61 1.64 11.29 -14.23
C ASP A 61 1.13 11.26 -12.78
N ALA A 62 1.94 11.74 -11.84
CA ALA A 62 1.55 11.83 -10.44
C ALA A 62 0.21 12.56 -10.30
N GLY A 63 -0.77 11.90 -9.68
CA GLY A 63 -2.10 12.45 -9.48
C GLY A 63 -3.02 12.46 -10.71
N LYS A 64 -2.62 11.88 -11.85
CA LYS A 64 -3.50 11.76 -13.03
C LYS A 64 -4.24 10.43 -13.07
N GLN A 65 -3.60 9.35 -12.65
CA GLN A 65 -4.19 8.02 -12.65
C GLN A 65 -4.51 7.55 -11.23
N LEU A 66 -5.62 6.83 -11.11
CA LEU A 66 -6.11 6.24 -9.86
C LEU A 66 -6.54 4.81 -10.14
N VAL A 67 -6.17 3.88 -9.28
CA VAL A 67 -6.74 2.53 -9.27
C VAL A 67 -7.75 2.40 -8.14
N SER A 68 -8.85 1.71 -8.39
CA SER A 68 -9.85 1.38 -7.37
C SER A 68 -10.32 -0.06 -7.49
N ALA A 69 -10.51 -0.72 -6.37
CA ALA A 69 -11.00 -2.08 -6.25
C ALA A 69 -12.36 -2.12 -5.55
N SER A 70 -13.31 -2.86 -6.11
CA SER A 70 -14.67 -2.91 -5.61
C SER A 70 -15.20 -4.33 -5.50
N GLN A 71 -16.19 -4.49 -4.64
CA GLN A 71 -16.93 -5.73 -4.43
C GLN A 71 -17.75 -6.17 -5.67
N ASP A 72 -17.82 -5.34 -6.72
CA ASP A 72 -18.37 -5.74 -8.02
C ASP A 72 -17.46 -6.68 -8.82
N GLY A 73 -16.33 -7.09 -8.24
CA GLY A 73 -15.35 -7.96 -8.87
C GLY A 73 -14.54 -7.27 -9.96
N LYS A 74 -14.37 -5.95 -9.88
CA LYS A 74 -13.61 -5.16 -10.85
C LYS A 74 -12.53 -4.33 -10.19
N LEU A 75 -11.39 -4.29 -10.84
CA LEU A 75 -10.32 -3.33 -10.61
C LEU A 75 -10.36 -2.32 -11.75
N ILE A 76 -10.59 -1.06 -11.45
CA ILE A 76 -10.70 -0.01 -12.48
C ILE A 76 -9.53 0.96 -12.31
N VAL A 77 -8.84 1.19 -13.42
CA VAL A 77 -7.84 2.25 -13.57
C VAL A 77 -8.52 3.43 -14.24
N TRP A 78 -8.42 4.58 -13.60
CA TRP A 78 -9.06 5.83 -14.03
C TRP A 78 -8.03 6.85 -14.46
N ASN A 79 -8.38 7.66 -15.45
CA ASN A 79 -7.77 8.96 -15.62
C ASN A 79 -8.62 9.98 -14.83
N ALA A 80 -8.09 10.47 -13.72
CA ALA A 80 -8.80 11.37 -12.81
C ALA A 80 -9.07 12.75 -13.44
N MET A 81 -8.27 13.16 -14.43
CA MET A 81 -8.46 14.45 -15.09
C MET A 81 -9.63 14.41 -16.06
N SER A 82 -9.74 13.37 -16.89
CA SER A 82 -10.82 13.20 -17.85
C SER A 82 -12.04 12.45 -17.31
N THR A 83 -11.92 11.82 -16.12
CA THR A 83 -12.92 10.91 -15.50
C THR A 83 -13.18 9.63 -16.29
N ASN A 84 -12.34 9.33 -17.28
CA ASN A 84 -12.47 8.14 -18.11
C ASN A 84 -11.86 6.92 -17.44
N LYS A 85 -12.45 5.76 -17.70
CA LYS A 85 -11.84 4.47 -17.39
C LYS A 85 -10.76 4.18 -18.43
N VAL A 86 -9.52 3.98 -17.95
CA VAL A 86 -8.40 3.56 -18.80
C VAL A 86 -8.47 2.05 -18.98
N HIS A 87 -8.62 1.34 -17.86
CA HIS A 87 -8.75 -0.12 -17.84
C HIS A 87 -9.85 -0.55 -16.88
N ALA A 88 -10.53 -1.64 -17.20
CA ALA A 88 -11.49 -2.31 -16.32
C ALA A 88 -11.16 -3.79 -16.31
N ILE A 89 -10.54 -4.26 -15.26
CA ILE A 89 -9.98 -5.61 -15.12
C ILE A 89 -10.96 -6.44 -14.30
N PRO A 90 -11.51 -7.54 -14.85
CA PRO A 90 -12.32 -8.46 -14.08
C PRO A 90 -11.43 -9.24 -13.12
N LEU A 91 -11.86 -9.36 -11.86
CA LEU A 91 -11.14 -10.08 -10.82
C LEU A 91 -11.74 -11.46 -10.59
N ARG A 92 -10.91 -12.42 -10.17
CA ARG A 92 -11.36 -13.77 -9.84
C ARG A 92 -12.22 -13.80 -8.56
N SER A 93 -11.86 -12.97 -7.58
CA SER A 93 -12.61 -12.81 -6.33
C SER A 93 -13.23 -11.43 -6.26
N SER A 94 -14.49 -11.35 -5.86
CA SER A 94 -15.16 -10.08 -5.59
C SER A 94 -14.75 -9.46 -4.25
N TRP A 95 -14.18 -10.25 -3.34
CA TRP A 95 -13.81 -9.79 -2.01
C TRP A 95 -12.38 -9.22 -1.98
N VAL A 96 -12.18 -8.10 -2.66
CA VAL A 96 -10.90 -7.40 -2.74
C VAL A 96 -10.79 -6.40 -1.60
N MET A 97 -9.70 -6.45 -0.85
CA MET A 97 -9.44 -5.57 0.30
C MET A 97 -8.34 -4.55 0.03
N THR A 98 -7.49 -4.80 -0.94
CA THR A 98 -6.34 -3.93 -1.23
C THR A 98 -6.08 -3.83 -2.72
N CYS A 99 -5.54 -2.68 -3.14
CA CYS A 99 -4.98 -2.50 -4.47
C CYS A 99 -3.77 -1.56 -4.41
N ALA A 100 -2.85 -1.73 -5.35
CA ALA A 100 -1.64 -0.93 -5.44
C ALA A 100 -1.23 -0.69 -6.89
N PHE A 101 -0.67 0.51 -7.15
CA PHE A 101 0.08 0.82 -8.36
C PHE A 101 1.58 0.56 -8.16
N SER A 102 2.25 0.10 -9.21
CA SER A 102 3.71 0.15 -9.26
C SER A 102 4.19 1.60 -9.38
N PRO A 103 5.41 1.91 -8.92
CA PRO A 103 5.99 3.25 -9.07
C PRO A 103 6.12 3.71 -10.52
N THR A 104 6.28 2.77 -11.45
CA THR A 104 6.34 3.02 -12.90
C THR A 104 4.96 3.13 -13.57
N ALA A 105 3.85 2.93 -12.81
CA ALA A 105 2.46 2.92 -13.26
C ALA A 105 2.13 1.92 -14.39
N ASN A 106 3.02 0.97 -14.68
CA ASN A 106 2.82 -0.06 -15.70
C ASN A 106 2.17 -1.34 -15.15
N ARG A 107 2.12 -1.49 -13.82
CA ARG A 107 1.54 -2.66 -13.14
C ARG A 107 0.59 -2.24 -12.04
N VAL A 108 -0.41 -3.07 -11.78
CA VAL A 108 -1.29 -2.96 -10.62
C VAL A 108 -1.38 -4.30 -9.91
N ALA A 109 -1.50 -4.26 -8.60
CA ALA A 109 -1.69 -5.44 -7.78
C ALA A 109 -3.00 -5.31 -6.99
N CYS A 110 -3.62 -6.44 -6.67
CA CYS A 110 -4.77 -6.50 -5.77
C CYS A 110 -4.79 -7.83 -5.02
N GLY A 111 -5.57 -7.88 -3.96
CA GLY A 111 -5.80 -9.09 -3.19
C GLY A 111 -6.89 -8.90 -2.14
N GLY A 112 -7.30 -9.99 -1.51
CA GLY A 112 -8.36 -9.98 -0.52
C GLY A 112 -8.59 -11.33 0.15
N LEU A 113 -9.85 -11.75 0.22
CA LEU A 113 -10.26 -13.00 0.89
C LEU A 113 -9.85 -14.28 0.15
N ASP A 114 -9.31 -14.18 -1.04
CA ASP A 114 -8.73 -15.29 -1.79
C ASP A 114 -7.31 -15.66 -1.35
N ASN A 115 -6.73 -14.90 -0.40
CA ASN A 115 -5.38 -15.06 0.14
C ASN A 115 -4.26 -14.89 -0.89
N LEU A 116 -4.58 -14.44 -2.11
CA LEU A 116 -3.66 -14.26 -3.20
C LEU A 116 -3.37 -12.79 -3.45
N CYS A 117 -2.14 -12.48 -3.84
CA CYS A 117 -1.81 -11.20 -4.45
C CYS A 117 -1.69 -11.38 -5.95
N SER A 118 -2.66 -10.83 -6.70
CA SER A 118 -2.69 -10.88 -8.16
C SER A 118 -2.08 -9.63 -8.75
N ILE A 119 -1.13 -9.79 -9.67
CA ILE A 119 -0.43 -8.70 -10.35
C ILE A 119 -0.85 -8.69 -11.82
N TYR A 120 -1.18 -7.51 -12.34
CA TYR A 120 -1.61 -7.26 -13.70
C TYR A 120 -0.65 -6.29 -14.39
N ASN A 121 -0.30 -6.56 -15.65
CA ASN A 121 0.49 -5.67 -16.48
C ASN A 121 -0.44 -4.82 -17.34
N LEU A 122 -0.35 -3.49 -17.21
CA LEU A 122 -1.18 -2.53 -17.95
C LEU A 122 -0.66 -2.26 -19.37
N ASP A 123 0.63 -2.49 -19.62
CA ASP A 123 1.26 -2.27 -20.94
C ASP A 123 0.99 -3.42 -21.93
N SER A 124 0.21 -4.42 -21.53
CA SER A 124 -0.11 -5.51 -22.44
C SER A 124 -0.92 -5.01 -23.65
N LYS A 125 -0.47 -5.36 -24.86
CA LYS A 125 -1.17 -5.04 -26.11
C LYS A 125 -2.42 -5.91 -26.33
N GLU A 126 -2.70 -6.80 -25.41
CA GLU A 126 -3.87 -7.66 -25.47
C GLU A 126 -5.15 -6.86 -25.16
N LYS A 127 -6.24 -7.26 -25.78
CA LYS A 127 -7.55 -6.63 -25.60
C LYS A 127 -8.10 -6.76 -24.19
N GLU A 128 -7.68 -7.83 -23.49
CA GLU A 128 -8.02 -8.10 -22.09
C GLU A 128 -6.75 -8.24 -21.25
N ILE A 129 -6.71 -7.49 -20.17
CA ILE A 129 -5.61 -7.60 -19.21
C ILE A 129 -5.80 -8.86 -18.39
N LYS A 130 -4.84 -9.79 -18.51
CA LYS A 130 -4.80 -11.03 -17.75
C LYS A 130 -3.87 -10.90 -16.56
N VAL A 131 -4.04 -11.80 -15.58
CA VAL A 131 -3.13 -11.92 -14.44
C VAL A 131 -1.73 -12.26 -14.97
N SER A 132 -0.77 -11.42 -14.64
CA SER A 132 0.64 -11.65 -14.95
C SER A 132 1.28 -12.60 -13.94
N ARG A 133 0.96 -12.42 -12.65
CA ARG A 133 1.45 -13.25 -11.54
C ARG A 133 0.39 -13.40 -10.46
N GLU A 134 0.38 -14.57 -9.82
CA GLU A 134 -0.36 -14.83 -8.58
C GLU A 134 0.65 -15.24 -7.51
N LEU A 135 0.69 -14.48 -6.41
CA LEU A 135 1.57 -14.72 -5.28
C LEU A 135 0.73 -15.33 -4.16
N GLY A 136 0.94 -16.60 -3.90
CA GLY A 136 0.10 -17.36 -2.98
C GLY A 136 0.92 -18.22 -2.03
N ALA A 137 1.20 -17.69 -0.84
CA ALA A 137 1.72 -18.46 0.29
C ALA A 137 1.08 -18.04 1.61
N HIS A 138 0.29 -16.96 1.60
CA HIS A 138 -0.49 -16.57 2.75
C HIS A 138 -1.61 -17.57 3.03
N THR A 139 -1.83 -17.89 4.30
CA THR A 139 -2.90 -18.79 4.77
C THR A 139 -4.15 -18.02 5.21
N GLY A 140 -4.08 -16.69 5.30
CA GLY A 140 -5.18 -15.80 5.63
C GLY A 140 -5.38 -14.73 4.55
N TYR A 141 -6.46 -13.96 4.68
CA TYR A 141 -6.81 -12.91 3.73
C TYR A 141 -5.70 -11.86 3.56
N LEU A 142 -5.55 -11.34 2.37
CA LEU A 142 -4.61 -10.27 2.09
C LEU A 142 -5.17 -8.93 2.55
N SER A 143 -4.57 -8.33 3.57
CA SER A 143 -5.03 -7.06 4.13
C SER A 143 -4.46 -5.84 3.41
N CYS A 144 -3.19 -5.93 2.98
CA CYS A 144 -2.53 -4.84 2.26
C CYS A 144 -1.47 -5.39 1.30
N CYS A 145 -1.26 -4.69 0.19
CA CYS A 145 -0.13 -4.89 -0.71
C CYS A 145 0.45 -3.54 -1.12
N ARG A 146 1.79 -3.46 -1.29
CA ARG A 146 2.48 -2.25 -1.72
C ARG A 146 3.73 -2.63 -2.52
N PHE A 147 3.89 -2.02 -3.68
CA PHE A 147 5.13 -2.14 -4.43
C PHE A 147 6.25 -1.42 -3.69
N VAL A 148 7.46 -1.96 -3.77
CA VAL A 148 8.68 -1.48 -3.10
C VAL A 148 9.76 -1.25 -4.14
N GLY A 149 10.62 -0.27 -3.88
CA GLY A 149 11.67 0.12 -4.82
C GLY A 149 11.17 1.08 -5.90
N SER A 150 12.09 1.77 -6.56
CA SER A 150 11.79 2.77 -7.59
C SER A 150 11.26 2.15 -8.89
N GLN A 151 11.61 0.90 -9.17
CA GLN A 151 11.19 0.18 -10.37
C GLN A 151 9.94 -0.67 -10.16
N GLY A 152 9.53 -0.92 -8.89
CA GLY A 152 8.41 -1.80 -8.58
C GLY A 152 8.69 -3.27 -8.89
N ASP A 153 9.94 -3.70 -8.76
CA ASP A 153 10.42 -5.06 -8.92
C ASP A 153 10.04 -5.97 -7.74
N LYS A 154 9.72 -5.36 -6.60
CA LYS A 154 9.30 -6.08 -5.41
C LYS A 154 7.94 -5.62 -4.92
N ILE A 155 7.22 -6.52 -4.25
CA ILE A 155 5.95 -6.22 -3.61
C ILE A 155 5.93 -6.78 -2.19
N LEU A 156 5.49 -5.94 -1.26
CA LEU A 156 5.27 -6.31 0.13
C LEU A 156 3.80 -6.60 0.33
N THR A 157 3.49 -7.71 0.97
CA THR A 157 2.13 -8.11 1.32
C THR A 157 1.99 -8.32 2.82
N SER A 158 0.84 -8.00 3.36
CA SER A 158 0.45 -8.31 4.75
C SER A 158 -0.87 -9.07 4.77
N SER A 159 -1.01 -9.99 5.72
CA SER A 159 -2.14 -10.90 5.76
C SER A 159 -2.74 -11.04 7.17
N GLY A 160 -3.99 -11.48 7.20
CA GLY A 160 -4.68 -11.90 8.41
C GLY A 160 -4.09 -13.16 9.07
N ASP A 161 -3.13 -13.83 8.42
CA ASP A 161 -2.32 -14.90 9.02
C ASP A 161 -1.21 -14.40 9.96
N MET A 162 -1.21 -13.09 10.24
CA MET A 162 -0.22 -12.40 11.08
C MET A 162 1.20 -12.41 10.51
N SER A 163 1.32 -12.49 9.20
CA SER A 163 2.60 -12.43 8.50
C SER A 163 2.67 -11.31 7.47
N CYS A 164 3.89 -10.88 7.18
CA CYS A 164 4.23 -10.05 6.03
C CYS A 164 5.25 -10.79 5.18
N MET A 165 5.11 -10.68 3.88
CA MET A 165 5.98 -11.32 2.90
C MET A 165 6.46 -10.32 1.88
N LEU A 166 7.75 -10.39 1.54
CA LEU A 166 8.37 -9.65 0.45
C LEU A 166 8.56 -10.59 -0.73
N TRP A 167 8.10 -10.18 -1.89
CA TRP A 167 8.12 -10.98 -3.10
C TRP A 167 8.89 -10.26 -4.20
N ASP A 168 9.60 -11.03 -4.99
CA ASP A 168 10.07 -10.61 -6.30
C ASP A 168 8.92 -10.74 -7.30
N VAL A 169 8.60 -9.66 -8.00
CA VAL A 169 7.45 -9.57 -8.92
C VAL A 169 7.69 -10.39 -10.19
N GLU A 170 8.95 -10.47 -10.67
CA GLU A 170 9.29 -11.17 -11.91
C GLU A 170 9.31 -12.69 -11.72
N THR A 171 9.96 -13.15 -10.65
CA THR A 171 10.08 -14.58 -10.38
C THR A 171 8.88 -15.15 -9.63
N GLY A 172 8.17 -14.31 -8.86
CA GLY A 172 7.10 -14.73 -7.95
C GLY A 172 7.60 -15.42 -6.70
N GLN A 173 8.91 -15.36 -6.40
CA GLN A 173 9.50 -15.99 -5.24
C GLN A 173 9.35 -15.11 -4.00
N ASN A 174 9.14 -15.76 -2.86
CA ASN A 174 9.17 -15.11 -1.56
C ASN A 174 10.62 -14.94 -1.11
N GLU A 175 11.08 -13.70 -1.01
CA GLU A 175 12.45 -13.36 -0.56
C GLU A 175 12.56 -13.23 0.94
N ALA A 176 11.50 -12.78 1.62
CA ALA A 176 11.50 -12.59 3.06
C ALA A 176 10.11 -12.84 3.64
N HIS A 177 10.08 -13.53 4.76
CA HIS A 177 8.87 -13.82 5.52
C HIS A 177 9.06 -13.41 6.97
N VAL A 178 8.13 -12.63 7.49
CA VAL A 178 8.13 -12.19 8.89
C VAL A 178 6.76 -12.50 9.49
N SER A 179 6.74 -13.26 10.56
CA SER A 179 5.52 -13.58 11.30
C SER A 179 5.59 -13.06 12.73
N TRP A 180 4.45 -12.62 13.26
CA TRP A 180 4.31 -12.14 14.63
C TRP A 180 3.35 -13.05 15.42
N PRO A 181 3.85 -13.83 16.39
CA PRO A 181 3.02 -14.80 17.09
C PRO A 181 1.97 -14.21 18.04
N GLN A 182 1.93 -12.91 18.28
CA GLN A 182 1.10 -12.32 19.36
C GLN A 182 0.43 -10.97 19.07
N LEU A 183 0.27 -10.54 17.83
CA LEU A 183 -0.51 -9.33 17.54
C LEU A 183 -1.95 -9.70 17.18
N SER A 184 -2.86 -9.47 18.11
CA SER A 184 -4.31 -9.61 17.92
C SER A 184 -4.93 -8.55 16.99
N LEU A 185 -4.13 -7.77 16.29
CA LEU A 185 -4.57 -6.75 15.35
C LEU A 185 -4.00 -7.03 13.96
N PRO A 186 -4.85 -7.34 12.97
CA PRO A 186 -4.45 -7.47 11.58
C PRO A 186 -4.29 -6.08 10.98
N CYS A 187 -3.31 -5.32 11.39
CA CYS A 187 -3.12 -4.01 10.82
C CYS A 187 -1.65 -3.61 10.77
N CYS A 188 -0.97 -4.14 9.77
CA CYS A 188 0.13 -3.36 9.25
C CYS A 188 -0.47 -2.28 8.35
N VAL A 189 -0.72 -1.11 8.91
CA VAL A 189 -0.82 0.10 8.10
C VAL A 189 0.59 0.38 7.59
N ILE A 190 0.97 -0.30 6.53
CA ILE A 190 2.20 0.00 5.81
C ILE A 190 1.89 1.25 4.98
N THR A 191 1.98 2.40 5.61
CA THR A 191 2.03 3.67 4.90
C THR A 191 3.45 3.85 4.39
N CYS A 192 3.78 3.18 3.29
CA CYS A 192 4.98 3.52 2.52
C CYS A 192 4.72 4.85 1.82
N THR A 193 5.10 5.95 2.44
CA THR A 193 5.09 7.29 1.85
C THR A 193 6.40 7.62 1.14
N GLU A 194 7.41 6.74 1.23
CA GLU A 194 8.69 6.93 0.56
C GLU A 194 9.22 5.65 -0.12
N PRO A 195 9.91 5.78 -1.26
CA PRO A 195 10.40 4.65 -2.06
C PRO A 195 11.64 3.95 -1.46
N THR A 196 12.01 4.23 -0.22
CA THR A 196 13.19 3.65 0.42
C THR A 196 12.81 2.55 1.42
N LEU A 197 13.59 1.47 1.42
CA LEU A 197 13.45 0.28 2.30
C LEU A 197 13.52 0.57 3.82
N THR A 198 13.76 1.81 4.21
CA THR A 198 13.90 2.23 5.60
C THR A 198 12.66 2.04 6.49
N PRO A 199 11.40 2.15 6.00
CA PRO A 199 10.23 1.91 6.85
C PRO A 199 10.02 0.45 7.24
N LEU A 200 10.44 -0.49 6.39
CA LEU A 200 10.39 -1.94 6.70
C LEU A 200 11.30 -2.30 7.86
N LEU A 201 12.50 -1.73 7.89
CA LEU A 201 13.44 -1.93 8.99
C LEU A 201 12.95 -1.28 10.29
N ALA A 202 12.23 -0.17 10.22
CA ALA A 202 11.67 0.49 11.40
C ALA A 202 10.53 -0.33 12.05
N CYS A 203 9.67 -0.99 11.25
CA CYS A 203 8.66 -1.94 11.78
C CYS A 203 9.30 -3.22 12.33
N LEU A 204 10.39 -3.68 11.72
CA LEU A 204 11.10 -4.89 12.14
C LEU A 204 11.96 -4.68 13.40
N LEU A 205 12.29 -3.43 13.75
CA LEU A 205 13.23 -3.10 14.84
C LEU A 205 12.59 -2.46 16.07
N THR A 206 11.27 -2.33 16.17
CA THR A 206 10.64 -1.93 17.43
C THR A 206 10.63 -3.12 18.38
N PRO A 207 11.45 -3.14 19.43
CA PRO A 207 11.37 -4.19 20.43
C PRO A 207 10.01 -4.08 21.15
N THR A 208 9.31 -5.19 21.21
CA THR A 208 8.13 -5.37 22.07
C THR A 208 8.51 -4.96 23.49
N VAL A 209 7.89 -3.93 24.01
CA VAL A 209 7.92 -3.60 25.43
C VAL A 209 7.15 -4.74 26.12
N PRO A 210 7.76 -5.50 27.03
CA PRO A 210 7.03 -6.49 27.81
C PRO A 210 6.02 -5.74 28.68
N GLY A 211 4.74 -6.06 28.50
CA GLY A 211 3.69 -5.59 29.38
C GLY A 211 3.91 -6.06 30.83
N PRO A 212 3.40 -5.33 31.83
CA PRO A 212 3.58 -5.69 33.22
C PRO A 212 2.91 -7.04 33.49
N GLN A 213 3.69 -7.99 33.98
CA GLN A 213 3.17 -9.24 34.55
C GLN A 213 2.33 -8.88 35.78
N ARG A 214 1.11 -9.36 35.81
CA ARG A 214 0.30 -9.52 37.01
C ARG A 214 0.24 -10.98 37.36
#